data_bfaa2bbb182df5617df712d5a0070376
#
_entry.id   bfaa2bbb182df5617df712d5a0070376
#
_cell.length_a   1.000
_cell.length_b   1.000
_cell.length_c   1.000
_cell.angle_alpha   90.00
_cell.angle_beta   90.00
_cell.angle_gamma   90.00
#
_symmetry.space_group_name_H-M   'P 1'
#
loop_
_entity.id
_entity.type
_entity.pdbx_description
1 polymer ?
#
loop_
_entity_poly.entity_id
_entity_poly.type
_entity_poly.pdbx_seq_one_letter_code
_entity_poly.pdbx_strand_id
1 'polypeptide(L)'
;MMAWDNTNKWIRISKATAAYTAHVAFYNSNGAVGTITTDGSATAYNTSSDYRLKENVVPMQDALQRITQLKPSRFNFIADDSVVVDGFIAHEVQEVVPEAITGEKDAMRDEEYEVTPAVLDDDGNEVTPAVMGTRSVPEYQGIDQSKLVPLLVGALQELAARLEALENN
;
A
#
# COMPACT_ATOMS: atom_id res chain seq x y z
N MET A 1 22.96 -0.32 9.95
CA MET A 1 23.06 -1.80 10.08
C MET A 1 21.69 -2.40 9.85
N MET A 2 21.61 -3.47 9.11
CA MET A 2 20.41 -4.30 8.96
C MET A 2 20.68 -5.64 9.65
N ALA A 3 19.79 -6.10 10.50
CA ALA A 3 19.93 -7.35 11.22
C ALA A 3 18.57 -8.04 11.38
N TRP A 4 18.58 -9.38 11.33
CA TRP A 4 17.46 -10.22 11.71
C TRP A 4 17.50 -10.46 13.22
N ASP A 5 16.46 -10.12 13.93
CA ASP A 5 16.30 -10.46 15.34
C ASP A 5 15.61 -11.83 15.46
N ASN A 6 16.40 -12.85 15.76
CA ASN A 6 15.90 -14.22 15.84
C ASN A 6 14.97 -14.48 17.03
N THR A 7 15.03 -13.65 18.06
CA THR A 7 14.17 -13.75 19.25
C THR A 7 12.79 -13.20 18.96
N ASN A 8 12.72 -12.00 18.37
CA ASN A 8 11.46 -11.29 18.13
C ASN A 8 10.92 -11.48 16.70
N LYS A 9 11.64 -12.19 15.83
CA LYS A 9 11.24 -12.49 14.45
C LYS A 9 11.01 -11.24 13.58
N TRP A 10 11.80 -10.19 13.75
CA TRP A 10 11.76 -8.97 12.96
C TRP A 10 13.09 -8.61 12.29
N ILE A 11 13.02 -7.78 11.27
CA ILE A 11 14.20 -7.14 10.66
C ILE A 11 14.41 -5.79 11.35
N ARG A 12 15.57 -5.62 12.02
CA ARG A 12 15.97 -4.34 12.58
C ARG A 12 16.89 -3.59 11.61
N ILE A 13 16.47 -2.40 11.20
CA ILE A 13 17.28 -1.46 10.44
C ILE A 13 17.60 -0.29 11.36
N SER A 14 18.88 -0.07 11.68
CA SER A 14 19.28 0.94 12.66
C SER A 14 20.54 1.69 12.23
N LYS A 15 20.60 2.96 12.64
CA LYS A 15 21.79 3.81 12.58
C LYS A 15 21.97 4.48 13.93
N ALA A 16 23.20 4.58 14.40
CA ALA A 16 23.52 5.15 15.69
C ALA A 16 23.53 6.69 15.63
N THR A 17 22.36 7.27 15.37
CA THR A 17 22.15 8.73 15.36
C THR A 17 20.68 9.04 15.60
N ALA A 18 20.41 10.16 16.27
CA ALA A 18 19.07 10.72 16.40
C ALA A 18 18.73 11.73 15.28
N ALA A 19 19.70 12.06 14.41
CA ALA A 19 19.46 12.93 13.27
C ALA A 19 18.62 12.24 12.20
N TYR A 20 17.99 13.02 11.33
CA TYR A 20 17.26 12.53 10.16
C TYR A 20 18.06 11.48 9.40
N THR A 21 17.45 10.34 9.18
CA THR A 21 18.08 9.21 8.51
C THR A 21 17.05 8.44 7.69
N ALA A 22 17.34 8.21 6.41
CA ALA A 22 16.63 7.25 5.59
C ALA A 22 17.15 5.83 5.90
N HIS A 23 16.24 4.93 6.24
CA HIS A 23 16.52 3.52 6.51
C HIS A 23 16.20 2.63 5.32
N VAL A 24 15.14 2.95 4.59
CA VAL A 24 14.75 2.31 3.33
C VAL A 24 14.50 3.41 2.32
N ALA A 25 15.02 3.24 1.11
CA ALA A 25 14.75 4.13 0.00
C ALA A 25 14.30 3.31 -1.20
N PHE A 26 13.23 3.74 -1.84
CA PHE A 26 12.66 3.11 -3.02
C PHE A 26 13.09 3.89 -4.25
N TYR A 27 13.67 3.19 -5.22
CA TYR A 27 14.18 3.77 -6.46
C TYR A 27 13.53 3.09 -7.67
N ASN A 28 13.35 3.87 -8.72
CA ASN A 28 13.06 3.39 -10.07
C ASN A 28 13.86 4.20 -11.10
N SER A 29 13.54 4.11 -12.39
CA SER A 29 14.22 4.87 -13.46
C SER A 29 14.14 6.40 -13.31
N ASN A 30 13.20 6.90 -12.50
CA ASN A 30 13.04 8.33 -12.22
C ASN A 30 13.80 8.78 -10.96
N GLY A 31 14.60 7.90 -10.34
CA GLY A 31 15.35 8.16 -9.12
C GLY A 31 14.65 7.68 -7.85
N ALA A 32 14.90 8.37 -6.73
CA ALA A 32 14.26 8.06 -5.45
C ALA A 32 12.79 8.51 -5.46
N VAL A 33 11.88 7.56 -5.23
CA VAL A 33 10.43 7.80 -5.27
C VAL A 33 9.75 7.71 -3.90
N GLY A 34 10.45 7.20 -2.89
CA GLY A 34 9.94 7.13 -1.52
C GLY A 34 11.00 6.69 -0.53
N THR A 35 10.76 6.95 0.76
CA THR A 35 11.66 6.57 1.84
C THR A 35 10.90 6.23 3.12
N ILE A 36 11.50 5.34 3.94
CA ILE A 36 11.14 5.20 5.35
C ILE A 36 12.29 5.82 6.16
N THR A 37 11.98 6.85 6.92
CA THR A 37 12.97 7.67 7.64
C THR A 37 12.66 7.72 9.12
N THR A 38 13.67 8.02 9.94
CA THR A 38 13.48 8.43 11.33
C THR A 38 14.13 9.78 11.58
N ASP A 39 13.57 10.53 12.53
CA ASP A 39 14.09 11.79 13.03
C ASP A 39 13.74 11.93 14.51
N GLY A 40 14.75 12.01 15.37
CA GLY A 40 14.54 12.08 16.82
C GLY A 40 13.73 10.88 17.33
N SER A 41 12.45 11.07 17.58
CA SER A 41 11.51 10.08 18.13
C SER A 41 10.42 9.63 17.12
N ALA A 42 10.47 10.09 15.87
CA ALA A 42 9.42 9.85 14.88
C ALA A 42 9.91 8.97 13.71
N THR A 43 8.97 8.24 13.12
CA THR A 43 9.13 7.55 11.84
C THR A 43 8.22 8.21 10.81
N ALA A 44 8.74 8.46 9.60
CA ALA A 44 7.97 8.96 8.48
C ALA A 44 8.05 8.03 7.27
N TYR A 45 6.90 7.90 6.59
CA TYR A 45 6.76 7.21 5.31
C TYR A 45 6.55 8.29 4.24
N ASN A 46 7.57 8.52 3.44
CA ASN A 46 7.58 9.65 2.50
C ASN A 46 7.43 9.15 1.07
N THR A 47 6.57 9.80 0.31
CA THR A 47 6.51 9.72 -1.15
C THR A 47 6.98 11.03 -1.76
N SER A 48 7.54 10.98 -2.98
CA SER A 48 7.97 12.18 -3.69
C SER A 48 6.79 13.08 -4.01
N SER A 49 6.88 14.37 -3.65
CA SER A 49 5.82 15.36 -3.90
C SER A 49 6.37 16.76 -4.21
N ASP A 50 7.61 16.85 -4.71
CA ASP A 50 8.20 18.10 -5.14
C ASP A 50 7.42 18.67 -6.33
N TYR A 51 7.18 20.00 -6.32
CA TYR A 51 6.44 20.66 -7.40
C TYR A 51 7.13 20.56 -8.77
N ARG A 52 8.46 20.44 -8.79
CA ARG A 52 9.26 20.28 -10.01
C ARG A 52 9.03 18.95 -10.73
N LEU A 53 8.40 17.99 -10.07
CA LEU A 53 8.02 16.68 -10.62
C LEU A 53 6.57 16.68 -11.13
N LYS A 54 5.90 17.85 -11.14
CA LYS A 54 4.48 17.95 -11.46
C LYS A 54 4.27 19.00 -12.55
N GLU A 55 3.34 18.73 -13.43
CA GLU A 55 2.87 19.65 -14.45
C GLU A 55 1.34 19.70 -14.48
N ASN A 56 0.76 20.69 -15.16
CA ASN A 56 -0.69 20.84 -15.32
C ASN A 56 -1.46 20.85 -13.99
N VAL A 57 -0.88 21.47 -12.96
CA VAL A 57 -1.47 21.52 -11.62
C VAL A 57 -2.68 22.45 -11.63
N VAL A 58 -3.86 21.89 -11.37
CA VAL A 58 -5.13 22.62 -11.28
C VAL A 58 -5.83 22.27 -9.97
N PRO A 59 -6.68 23.16 -9.43
CA PRO A 59 -7.51 22.86 -8.27
C PRO A 59 -8.41 21.65 -8.54
N MET A 60 -8.56 20.77 -7.54
CA MET A 60 -9.51 19.66 -7.60
C MET A 60 -10.92 20.17 -7.63
N GLN A 61 -11.75 19.59 -8.50
CA GLN A 61 -13.17 19.91 -8.63
C GLN A 61 -14.02 18.70 -8.24
N ASP A 62 -15.28 18.93 -7.86
CA ASP A 62 -16.29 17.90 -7.58
C ASP A 62 -15.87 16.88 -6.51
N ALA A 63 -15.02 17.29 -5.56
CA ALA A 63 -14.50 16.39 -4.55
C ALA A 63 -15.60 15.83 -3.64
N LEU A 64 -16.58 16.66 -3.25
CA LEU A 64 -17.72 16.23 -2.45
C LEU A 64 -18.62 15.24 -3.21
N GLN A 65 -18.83 15.47 -4.51
CA GLN A 65 -19.60 14.54 -5.33
C GLN A 65 -18.89 13.19 -5.47
N ARG A 66 -17.58 13.19 -5.69
CA ARG A 66 -16.77 11.97 -5.81
C ARG A 66 -16.75 11.17 -4.50
N ILE A 67 -16.54 11.83 -3.36
CA ILE A 67 -16.42 11.12 -2.08
C ILE A 67 -17.72 10.45 -1.65
N THR A 68 -18.88 11.00 -2.05
CA THR A 68 -20.20 10.40 -1.77
C THR A 68 -20.45 9.11 -2.54
N GLN A 69 -19.63 8.80 -3.54
CA GLN A 69 -19.71 7.54 -4.31
C GLN A 69 -18.90 6.42 -3.66
N LEU A 70 -17.96 6.75 -2.77
CA LEU A 70 -17.22 5.74 -2.01
C LEU A 70 -18.15 5.02 -1.04
N LYS A 71 -17.94 3.72 -0.86
CA LYS A 71 -18.75 2.84 -0.01
C LYS A 71 -17.91 2.29 1.15
N PRO A 72 -17.78 3.04 2.25
CA PRO A 72 -17.16 2.50 3.47
C PRO A 72 -17.93 1.26 3.92
N SER A 73 -17.25 0.18 4.18
CA SER A 73 -17.84 -1.11 4.53
C SER A 73 -17.21 -1.67 5.81
N ARG A 74 -18.00 -2.43 6.56
CA ARG A 74 -17.53 -3.20 7.70
C ARG A 74 -17.50 -4.68 7.34
N PHE A 75 -16.36 -5.32 7.57
CA PHE A 75 -16.15 -6.72 7.21
C PHE A 75 -15.12 -7.38 8.12
N ASN A 76 -14.98 -8.69 7.98
CA ASN A 76 -13.86 -9.46 8.50
C ASN A 76 -13.17 -10.20 7.36
N PHE A 77 -11.90 -10.48 7.52
CA PHE A 77 -11.16 -11.29 6.55
C PHE A 77 -11.54 -12.76 6.71
N ILE A 78 -11.66 -13.49 5.59
CA ILE A 78 -11.96 -14.93 5.59
C ILE A 78 -10.94 -15.73 6.41
N ALA A 79 -9.68 -15.27 6.42
CA ALA A 79 -8.60 -15.91 7.19
C ALA A 79 -8.71 -15.70 8.72
N ASP A 80 -9.46 -14.67 9.15
CA ASP A 80 -9.70 -14.36 10.56
C ASP A 80 -11.07 -13.69 10.72
N ASP A 81 -12.08 -14.49 11.02
CA ASP A 81 -13.47 -14.06 11.20
C ASP A 81 -13.75 -13.44 12.59
N SER A 82 -12.79 -13.51 13.50
CA SER A 82 -12.89 -12.96 14.85
C SER A 82 -12.68 -11.45 14.93
N VAL A 83 -12.01 -10.86 13.93
CA VAL A 83 -11.68 -9.43 13.89
C VAL A 83 -12.50 -8.72 12.82
N VAL A 84 -13.36 -7.81 13.27
CA VAL A 84 -14.14 -6.93 12.38
C VAL A 84 -13.40 -5.62 12.15
N VAL A 85 -13.30 -5.19 10.91
CA VAL A 85 -12.60 -3.96 10.50
C VAL A 85 -13.49 -3.10 9.60
N ASP A 86 -13.26 -1.79 9.63
CA ASP A 86 -13.85 -0.85 8.70
C ASP A 86 -12.86 -0.57 7.56
N GLY A 87 -13.34 -0.51 6.34
CA GLY A 87 -12.48 -0.29 5.18
C GLY A 87 -13.26 -0.18 3.88
N PHE A 88 -12.62 -0.53 2.78
CA PHE A 88 -13.19 -0.43 1.43
C PHE A 88 -12.95 -1.72 0.66
N ILE A 89 -13.80 -1.95 -0.33
CA ILE A 89 -13.61 -2.99 -1.35
C ILE A 89 -12.86 -2.37 -2.53
N ALA A 90 -11.70 -2.92 -2.89
CA ALA A 90 -10.76 -2.30 -3.82
C ALA A 90 -11.39 -1.94 -5.17
N HIS A 91 -12.10 -2.85 -5.83
CA HIS A 91 -12.70 -2.58 -7.14
C HIS A 91 -13.82 -1.52 -7.09
N GLU A 92 -14.49 -1.34 -5.95
CA GLU A 92 -15.50 -0.27 -5.79
C GLU A 92 -14.84 1.11 -5.65
N VAL A 93 -13.67 1.18 -4.98
CA VAL A 93 -12.87 2.40 -4.90
C VAL A 93 -12.25 2.73 -6.26
N GLN A 94 -11.85 1.73 -7.03
CA GLN A 94 -11.24 1.89 -8.35
C GLN A 94 -12.14 2.69 -9.32
N GLU A 95 -13.46 2.58 -9.19
CA GLU A 95 -14.42 3.33 -10.00
C GLU A 95 -14.39 4.86 -9.71
N VAL A 96 -13.94 5.27 -8.51
CA VAL A 96 -13.96 6.67 -8.06
C VAL A 96 -12.55 7.27 -7.96
N VAL A 97 -11.58 6.49 -7.47
CA VAL A 97 -10.19 6.88 -7.23
C VAL A 97 -9.27 5.77 -7.73
N PRO A 98 -9.15 5.58 -9.06
CA PRO A 98 -8.37 4.48 -9.63
C PRO A 98 -6.90 4.50 -9.20
N GLU A 99 -6.31 5.68 -8.96
CA GLU A 99 -4.93 5.85 -8.49
C GLU A 99 -4.68 5.32 -7.07
N ALA A 100 -5.72 4.99 -6.33
CA ALA A 100 -5.61 4.35 -5.01
C ALA A 100 -5.47 2.83 -5.08
N ILE A 101 -5.72 2.22 -6.24
CA ILE A 101 -5.84 0.76 -6.38
C ILE A 101 -4.68 0.23 -7.23
N THR A 102 -4.18 -0.93 -6.84
CA THR A 102 -3.25 -1.75 -7.62
C THR A 102 -3.88 -3.11 -7.91
N GLY A 103 -3.59 -3.66 -9.09
CA GLY A 103 -4.16 -4.90 -9.58
C GLY A 103 -5.55 -4.73 -10.19
N GLU A 104 -6.05 -5.81 -10.77
CA GLU A 104 -7.34 -5.85 -11.45
C GLU A 104 -8.32 -6.77 -10.70
N LYS A 105 -9.61 -6.48 -10.80
CA LYS A 105 -10.64 -7.33 -10.23
C LYS A 105 -10.60 -8.72 -10.87
N ASP A 106 -10.68 -9.75 -10.03
CA ASP A 106 -10.69 -11.16 -10.43
C ASP A 106 -9.43 -11.60 -11.21
N ALA A 107 -8.33 -10.86 -11.07
CA ALA A 107 -7.05 -11.23 -11.69
C ALA A 107 -6.53 -12.56 -11.15
N MET A 108 -5.87 -13.30 -12.03
CA MET A 108 -5.21 -14.57 -11.72
C MET A 108 -3.75 -14.48 -12.15
N ARG A 109 -2.87 -15.13 -11.40
CA ARG A 109 -1.46 -15.29 -11.75
C ARG A 109 -1.05 -16.75 -11.69
N ASP A 110 -0.06 -17.10 -12.48
CA ASP A 110 0.56 -18.40 -12.38
C ASP A 110 1.60 -18.39 -11.25
N GLU A 111 1.55 -19.42 -10.42
CA GLU A 111 2.47 -19.64 -9.32
C GLU A 111 3.15 -21.01 -9.50
N GLU A 112 4.47 -21.01 -9.49
CA GLU A 112 5.23 -22.26 -9.43
C GLU A 112 5.15 -22.83 -8.02
N TYR A 113 4.95 -24.11 -7.92
CA TYR A 113 4.95 -24.85 -6.66
C TYR A 113 5.66 -26.19 -6.80
N GLU A 114 6.18 -26.67 -5.70
CA GLU A 114 6.88 -27.93 -5.63
C GLU A 114 5.88 -29.08 -5.55
N VAL A 115 5.84 -29.92 -6.61
CA VAL A 115 4.98 -31.11 -6.68
C VAL A 115 5.62 -32.26 -5.93
N THR A 116 6.93 -32.46 -6.14
CA THR A 116 7.72 -33.45 -5.43
C THR A 116 8.98 -32.80 -4.92
N PRO A 117 9.26 -32.90 -3.60
CA PRO A 117 10.46 -32.35 -3.01
C PRO A 117 11.76 -32.92 -3.61
N ALA A 118 12.79 -32.09 -3.64
CA ALA A 118 14.14 -32.60 -3.92
C ALA A 118 14.54 -33.64 -2.88
N VAL A 119 15.24 -34.68 -3.34
CA VAL A 119 15.86 -35.67 -2.43
C VAL A 119 17.30 -35.26 -2.18
N LEU A 120 17.63 -35.08 -0.91
CA LEU A 120 18.99 -34.72 -0.45
C LEU A 120 19.68 -35.98 0.10
N ASP A 121 21.00 -36.05 -0.02
CA ASP A 121 21.83 -37.01 0.68
C ASP A 121 22.08 -36.64 2.15
N ASP A 122 22.79 -37.46 2.89
CA ASP A 122 23.12 -37.24 4.32
C ASP A 122 24.00 -35.99 4.53
N ASP A 123 24.70 -35.53 3.50
CA ASP A 123 25.53 -34.32 3.51
C ASP A 123 24.76 -33.06 3.07
N GLY A 124 23.47 -33.21 2.69
CA GLY A 124 22.59 -32.12 2.26
C GLY A 124 22.73 -31.71 0.81
N ASN A 125 23.40 -32.51 -0.04
CA ASN A 125 23.47 -32.27 -1.48
C ASN A 125 22.26 -32.86 -2.17
N GLU A 126 21.77 -32.16 -3.23
CA GLU A 126 20.64 -32.60 -4.03
C GLU A 126 21.02 -33.84 -4.88
N VAL A 127 20.35 -34.97 -4.64
CA VAL A 127 20.51 -36.21 -5.35
C VAL A 127 19.46 -36.33 -6.46
N THR A 128 18.24 -35.88 -6.18
CA THR A 128 17.15 -35.83 -7.17
C THR A 128 16.54 -34.45 -7.10
N PRO A 129 16.44 -33.70 -8.23
CA PRO A 129 15.85 -32.38 -8.24
C PRO A 129 14.36 -32.41 -7.92
N ALA A 130 13.88 -31.30 -7.34
CA ALA A 130 12.45 -31.10 -7.16
C ALA A 130 11.71 -31.10 -8.50
N VAL A 131 10.51 -31.65 -8.49
CA VAL A 131 9.59 -31.56 -9.63
C VAL A 131 8.68 -30.35 -9.39
N MET A 132 8.81 -29.35 -10.23
CA MET A 132 7.99 -28.13 -10.16
C MET A 132 6.74 -28.29 -11.02
N GLY A 133 5.64 -27.73 -10.55
CA GLY A 133 4.40 -27.58 -11.29
C GLY A 133 3.95 -26.12 -11.30
N THR A 134 2.99 -25.80 -12.13
CA THR A 134 2.38 -24.46 -12.19
C THR A 134 0.89 -24.58 -11.86
N ARG A 135 0.38 -23.64 -11.05
CA ARG A 135 -1.03 -23.53 -10.74
C ARG A 135 -1.49 -22.08 -10.89
N SER A 136 -2.73 -21.87 -11.30
CA SER A 136 -3.33 -20.55 -11.34
C SER A 136 -3.91 -20.22 -9.96
N VAL A 137 -3.53 -19.08 -9.41
CA VAL A 137 -3.98 -18.59 -8.10
C VAL A 137 -4.52 -17.17 -8.22
N PRO A 138 -5.45 -16.73 -7.34
CA PRO A 138 -5.91 -15.36 -7.33
C PRO A 138 -4.77 -14.36 -7.13
N GLU A 139 -4.80 -13.27 -7.92
CA GLU A 139 -3.97 -12.10 -7.72
C GLU A 139 -4.85 -11.00 -7.13
N TYR A 140 -4.64 -10.72 -5.83
CA TYR A 140 -5.52 -9.82 -5.09
C TYR A 140 -5.17 -8.35 -5.34
N GLN A 141 -6.21 -7.52 -5.46
CA GLN A 141 -6.06 -6.07 -5.50
C GLN A 141 -5.54 -5.53 -4.17
N GLY A 142 -4.75 -4.46 -4.26
CA GLY A 142 -4.32 -3.65 -3.10
C GLY A 142 -4.94 -2.27 -3.12
N ILE A 143 -5.04 -1.63 -1.93
CA ILE A 143 -5.49 -0.25 -1.78
C ILE A 143 -4.46 0.58 -1.02
N ASP A 144 -4.09 1.73 -1.58
CA ASP A 144 -3.35 2.80 -0.89
C ASP A 144 -4.35 3.87 -0.43
N GLN A 145 -4.80 3.75 0.81
CA GLN A 145 -5.78 4.68 1.39
C GLN A 145 -5.24 6.11 1.50
N SER A 146 -3.93 6.34 1.47
CA SER A 146 -3.35 7.68 1.49
C SER A 146 -3.77 8.53 0.28
N LYS A 147 -4.10 7.89 -0.85
CA LYS A 147 -4.60 8.55 -2.06
C LYS A 147 -6.00 9.14 -1.89
N LEU A 148 -6.75 8.72 -0.88
CA LEU A 148 -8.06 9.28 -0.57
C LEU A 148 -7.96 10.61 0.20
N VAL A 149 -6.81 10.92 0.83
CA VAL A 149 -6.64 12.12 1.65
C VAL A 149 -6.87 13.42 0.87
N PRO A 150 -6.31 13.64 -0.33
CA PRO A 150 -6.58 14.85 -1.09
C PRO A 150 -8.07 15.02 -1.44
N LEU A 151 -8.76 13.91 -1.77
CA LEU A 151 -10.19 13.92 -2.05
C LEU A 151 -11.01 14.29 -0.80
N LEU A 152 -10.64 13.74 0.36
CA LEU A 152 -11.27 14.08 1.65
C LEU A 152 -11.10 15.57 1.99
N VAL A 153 -9.89 16.12 1.79
CA VAL A 153 -9.62 17.54 2.05
C VAL A 153 -10.45 18.43 1.11
N GLY A 154 -10.46 18.12 -0.19
CA GLY A 154 -11.27 18.86 -1.17
C GLY A 154 -12.76 18.82 -0.85
N ALA A 155 -13.30 17.65 -0.48
CA ALA A 155 -14.70 17.50 -0.11
C ALA A 155 -15.07 18.30 1.17
N LEU A 156 -14.18 18.33 2.17
CA LEU A 156 -14.37 19.13 3.37
C LEU A 156 -14.37 20.64 3.06
N GLN A 157 -13.48 21.09 2.17
CA GLN A 157 -13.44 22.49 1.74
C GLN A 157 -14.72 22.91 1.00
N GLU A 158 -15.21 22.06 0.08
CA GLU A 158 -16.48 22.32 -0.62
C GLU A 158 -17.67 22.31 0.34
N LEU A 159 -17.67 21.42 1.34
CA LEU A 159 -18.73 21.38 2.36
C LEU A 159 -18.71 22.63 3.25
N ALA A 160 -17.53 23.06 3.70
CA ALA A 160 -17.36 24.29 4.50
C ALA A 160 -17.90 25.52 3.74
N ALA A 161 -17.52 25.67 2.47
CA ALA A 161 -18.00 26.77 1.66
C ALA A 161 -19.54 26.78 1.47
N ARG A 162 -20.15 25.59 1.33
CA ARG A 162 -21.63 25.47 1.25
C ARG A 162 -22.29 25.84 2.57
N LEU A 163 -21.70 25.48 3.70
CA LEU A 163 -22.22 25.81 5.03
C LEU A 163 -22.17 27.33 5.27
N GLU A 164 -21.04 27.96 4.99
CA GLU A 164 -20.89 29.43 5.08
C GLU A 164 -21.92 30.16 4.21
N ALA A 165 -22.18 29.68 3.00
CA ALA A 165 -23.19 30.27 2.13
C ALA A 165 -24.62 30.15 2.67
N LEU A 166 -24.92 29.08 3.45
CA LEU A 166 -26.21 28.91 4.09
C LEU A 166 -26.39 29.80 5.34
N GLU A 167 -25.30 30.00 6.10
CA GLU A 167 -25.32 30.83 7.30
C GLU A 167 -25.43 32.34 7.00
N ASN A 168 -24.96 32.76 5.81
CA ASN A 168 -25.01 34.17 5.37
C ASN A 168 -26.29 34.53 4.56
N ASN A 169 -27.23 33.60 4.41
CA ASN A 169 -28.54 33.84 3.81
C ASN A 169 -29.66 33.91 4.85
#